data_4edd837300a67f1b57224a4ee3c27adb
#
_entry.id   4edd837300a67f1b57224a4ee3c27adb
#
_cell.length_a   1.000
_cell.length_b   1.000
_cell.length_c   1.000
_cell.angle_alpha   90.00
_cell.angle_beta   90.00
_cell.angle_gamma   90.00
#
_symmetry.space_group_name_H-M   'P 1'
#
loop_
_entity.id
_entity.type
_entity.pdbx_description
1 polymer ?
#
loop_
_entity_poly.entity_id
_entity_poly.type
_entity_poly.pdbx_seq_one_letter_code
_entity_poly.pdbx_strand_id
1 'polypeptide(L)'
;AFEPYYYEEFGAFYSPYSYKDGDTIRSIQLGRKDYDYHYMDWYQIPKLLDSPYWSEPYFDEGGGDMIMTTYSYPIYDQLGHMVAIFTAVLSLEWFAEQVNSIKPYPNSYNIMIGRGGTFLVHKTKENILTETIFATARQTNDEEFIATAHKMVKGESGMGEFERQNQRFCFFYAPIKSTGWSVAVACLHSDIFSSVNNVRKYSYL
;
A
#
# COMPACT_ATOMS: atom_id res chain seq x y z
N ALA A 1 17.66 -4.57 -11.61
CA ALA A 1 18.39 -5.81 -11.38
C ALA A 1 18.43 -6.62 -12.68
N PHE A 2 19.56 -7.18 -12.98
CA PHE A 2 19.79 -7.96 -14.22
C PHE A 2 19.79 -9.46 -13.93
N GLU A 3 19.52 -10.28 -14.97
CA GLU A 3 19.72 -11.73 -14.92
C GLU A 3 21.19 -12.06 -14.63
N PRO A 4 21.48 -13.17 -13.94
CA PRO A 4 22.85 -13.59 -13.66
C PRO A 4 23.71 -13.68 -14.93
N TYR A 5 24.91 -13.10 -14.86
CA TYR A 5 25.89 -13.10 -15.96
C TYR A 5 25.44 -12.42 -17.26
N TYR A 6 24.36 -11.62 -17.26
CA TYR A 6 23.97 -10.85 -18.44
C TYR A 6 25.10 -9.91 -18.89
N TYR A 7 25.81 -9.32 -17.91
CA TYR A 7 27.10 -8.68 -18.14
C TYR A 7 28.18 -9.52 -17.42
N GLU A 8 29.06 -10.18 -18.15
CA GLU A 8 30.08 -11.07 -17.58
C GLU A 8 30.95 -10.37 -16.53
N GLU A 9 31.29 -9.10 -16.75
CA GLU A 9 32.10 -8.28 -15.87
C GLU A 9 31.51 -8.04 -14.49
N PHE A 10 30.19 -8.12 -14.34
CA PHE A 10 29.47 -7.94 -13.07
C PHE A 10 29.06 -9.27 -12.42
N GLY A 11 29.28 -10.40 -13.09
CA GLY A 11 28.98 -11.73 -12.57
C GLY A 11 27.50 -11.98 -12.34
N ALA A 12 27.16 -12.70 -11.24
CA ALA A 12 25.79 -13.09 -10.93
C ALA A 12 24.95 -11.96 -10.36
N PHE A 13 25.56 -10.94 -9.79
CA PHE A 13 24.86 -9.90 -9.03
C PHE A 13 25.10 -8.52 -9.64
N TYR A 14 24.16 -8.08 -10.49
CA TYR A 14 24.20 -6.71 -11.02
C TYR A 14 22.86 -6.01 -10.86
N SER A 15 22.79 -5.15 -9.85
CA SER A 15 21.60 -4.36 -9.53
C SER A 15 22.00 -2.93 -9.17
N PRO A 16 22.24 -2.06 -10.17
CA PRO A 16 22.46 -0.64 -9.91
C PRO A 16 21.21 -0.03 -9.31
N TYR A 17 21.36 0.69 -8.21
CA TYR A 17 20.31 1.33 -7.46
C TYR A 17 20.61 2.81 -7.27
N SER A 18 19.66 3.66 -7.67
CA SER A 18 19.79 5.11 -7.53
C SER A 18 18.73 5.62 -6.56
N TYR A 19 19.15 6.47 -5.64
CA TYR A 19 18.28 7.07 -4.64
C TYR A 19 18.60 8.53 -4.40
N LYS A 20 17.63 9.28 -3.88
CA LYS A 20 17.80 10.68 -3.52
C LYS A 20 18.38 10.79 -2.11
N ASP A 21 19.51 11.51 -1.98
CA ASP A 21 20.15 11.84 -0.72
C ASP A 21 20.22 13.37 -0.59
N GLY A 22 19.29 13.95 0.16
CA GLY A 22 19.07 15.39 0.16
C GLY A 22 18.70 15.92 -1.23
N ASP A 23 19.50 16.82 -1.79
CA ASP A 23 19.32 17.38 -3.13
C ASP A 23 20.15 16.67 -4.21
N THR A 24 20.87 15.61 -3.86
CA THR A 24 21.71 14.84 -4.80
C THR A 24 21.11 13.47 -5.08
N ILE A 25 21.43 12.92 -6.26
CA ILE A 25 21.15 11.53 -6.60
C ILE A 25 22.43 10.74 -6.44
N ARG A 26 22.37 9.70 -5.63
CA ARG A 26 23.45 8.72 -5.47
C ARG A 26 23.11 7.41 -6.16
N SER A 27 24.14 6.75 -6.66
CA SER A 27 23.99 5.41 -7.24
C SER A 27 24.97 4.45 -6.58
N ILE A 28 24.49 3.28 -6.24
CA ILE A 28 25.27 2.19 -5.66
C ILE A 28 24.97 0.88 -6.39
N GLN A 29 25.87 -0.08 -6.28
CA GLN A 29 25.65 -1.47 -6.66
C GLN A 29 25.01 -2.19 -5.46
N LEU A 30 23.72 -2.54 -5.55
CA LEU A 30 22.99 -3.17 -4.47
C LEU A 30 23.16 -4.69 -4.46
N GLY A 31 23.11 -5.34 -5.64
CA GLY A 31 23.26 -6.79 -5.75
C GLY A 31 24.64 -7.27 -5.31
N ARG A 32 24.68 -8.18 -4.35
CA ARG A 32 25.87 -8.79 -3.79
C ARG A 32 25.50 -10.09 -3.06
N LYS A 33 26.50 -10.85 -2.66
CA LYS A 33 26.31 -12.18 -2.09
C LYS A 33 25.47 -12.22 -0.80
N ASP A 34 25.53 -11.17 -0.01
CA ASP A 34 24.75 -10.95 1.21
C ASP A 34 23.45 -10.15 0.99
N TYR A 35 23.23 -9.68 -0.24
CA TYR A 35 21.96 -9.14 -0.71
C TYR A 35 21.60 -9.82 -2.05
N ASP A 36 21.14 -11.06 -1.93
CA ASP A 36 20.75 -11.86 -3.09
C ASP A 36 19.32 -11.55 -3.51
N TYR A 37 19.19 -10.60 -4.42
CA TYR A 37 17.88 -10.16 -4.93
C TYR A 37 17.16 -11.23 -5.75
N HIS A 38 17.84 -12.26 -6.21
CA HIS A 38 17.21 -13.32 -7.02
C HIS A 38 16.12 -14.08 -6.27
N TYR A 39 16.12 -14.05 -4.93
CA TYR A 39 15.09 -14.68 -4.09
C TYR A 39 14.03 -13.71 -3.58
N MET A 40 14.13 -12.42 -3.92
CA MET A 40 13.18 -11.41 -3.49
C MET A 40 11.88 -11.46 -4.31
N ASP A 41 10.75 -11.23 -3.67
CA ASP A 41 9.42 -11.22 -4.31
C ASP A 41 9.35 -10.23 -5.47
N TRP A 42 9.92 -9.04 -5.31
CA TRP A 42 9.95 -8.01 -6.34
C TRP A 42 10.74 -8.40 -7.59
N TYR A 43 11.62 -9.41 -7.49
CA TYR A 43 12.34 -9.97 -8.63
C TYR A 43 11.64 -11.22 -9.19
N GLN A 44 11.24 -12.16 -8.32
CA GLN A 44 10.68 -13.44 -8.73
C GLN A 44 9.26 -13.32 -9.28
N ILE A 45 8.38 -12.55 -8.63
CA ILE A 45 6.97 -12.52 -9.01
C ILE A 45 6.76 -11.95 -10.41
N PRO A 46 7.33 -10.78 -10.81
CA PRO A 46 7.18 -10.29 -12.18
C PRO A 46 7.77 -11.23 -13.22
N LYS A 47 8.85 -11.97 -12.88
CA LYS A 47 9.43 -13.01 -13.74
C LYS A 47 8.48 -14.19 -13.94
N LEU A 48 7.84 -14.68 -12.88
CA LEU A 48 6.89 -15.79 -12.93
C LEU A 48 5.57 -15.42 -13.61
N LEU A 49 5.11 -14.19 -13.43
CA LEU A 49 3.86 -13.69 -14.02
C LEU A 49 4.03 -13.15 -15.45
N ASP A 50 5.27 -12.97 -15.89
CA ASP A 50 5.61 -12.35 -17.18
C ASP A 50 4.91 -10.98 -17.36
N SER A 51 4.81 -10.21 -16.29
CA SER A 51 4.05 -8.95 -16.24
C SER A 51 4.52 -8.03 -15.11
N PRO A 52 4.26 -6.71 -15.22
CA PRO A 52 4.54 -5.77 -14.13
C PRO A 52 3.81 -6.17 -12.85
N TYR A 53 4.46 -5.92 -11.73
CA TYR A 53 3.96 -6.31 -10.41
C TYR A 53 4.28 -5.26 -9.33
N TRP A 54 3.33 -5.01 -8.44
CA TRP A 54 3.55 -4.30 -7.18
C TRP A 54 3.72 -5.32 -6.05
N SER A 55 4.82 -5.27 -5.32
CA SER A 55 4.99 -6.09 -4.12
C SER A 55 4.01 -5.68 -3.02
N GLU A 56 3.65 -6.59 -2.11
CA GLU A 56 3.17 -6.16 -0.80
C GLU A 56 4.31 -5.43 -0.06
N PRO A 57 4.01 -4.52 0.89
CA PRO A 57 5.06 -3.86 1.64
C PRO A 57 5.92 -4.84 2.42
N TYR A 58 7.23 -4.60 2.43
CA TYR A 58 8.22 -5.41 3.13
C TYR A 58 9.32 -4.50 3.72
N PHE A 59 10.05 -4.99 4.71
CA PHE A 59 11.25 -4.32 5.20
C PHE A 59 12.45 -4.75 4.34
N ASP A 60 13.14 -3.79 3.72
CA ASP A 60 14.25 -4.02 2.81
C ASP A 60 15.59 -3.92 3.55
N GLU A 61 15.95 -4.97 4.27
CA GLU A 61 17.18 -5.05 5.05
C GLU A 61 18.42 -5.02 4.13
N GLY A 62 19.31 -4.09 4.40
CA GLY A 62 20.56 -3.90 3.63
C GLY A 62 20.38 -3.28 2.24
N GLY A 63 19.14 -2.98 1.84
CA GLY A 63 18.82 -2.19 0.66
C GLY A 63 18.50 -0.75 1.05
N GLY A 64 17.26 -0.48 1.43
CA GLY A 64 16.82 0.83 1.89
C GLY A 64 16.69 0.97 3.40
N ASP A 65 16.76 -0.13 4.14
CA ASP A 65 16.55 -0.23 5.60
C ASP A 65 15.26 0.46 6.07
N MET A 66 14.21 0.32 5.26
CA MET A 66 12.88 0.89 5.51
C MET A 66 11.79 -0.03 5.01
N ILE A 67 10.57 0.20 5.48
CA ILE A 67 9.39 -0.46 4.92
C ILE A 67 9.03 0.21 3.59
N MET A 68 9.00 -0.58 2.53
CA MET A 68 8.73 -0.10 1.18
C MET A 68 7.86 -1.06 0.40
N THR A 69 7.34 -0.59 -0.71
CA THR A 69 6.72 -1.39 -1.77
C THR A 69 7.45 -1.11 -3.07
N THR A 70 7.57 -2.13 -3.91
CA THR A 70 8.34 -2.06 -5.14
C THR A 70 7.44 -2.33 -6.34
N TYR A 71 7.42 -1.39 -7.29
CA TYR A 71 6.90 -1.65 -8.63
C TYR A 71 8.01 -2.25 -9.47
N SER A 72 7.79 -3.41 -10.04
CA SER A 72 8.73 -4.16 -10.85
C SER A 72 8.22 -4.36 -12.25
N TYR A 73 9.04 -4.07 -13.23
CA TYR A 73 8.74 -4.17 -14.66
C TYR A 73 9.79 -5.04 -15.38
N PRO A 74 9.41 -6.20 -15.94
CA PRO A 74 10.35 -7.06 -16.65
C PRO A 74 10.79 -6.43 -17.98
N ILE A 75 12.08 -6.53 -18.28
CA ILE A 75 12.72 -6.02 -19.51
C ILE A 75 13.18 -7.21 -20.33
N TYR A 76 12.89 -7.18 -21.62
CA TYR A 76 13.18 -8.26 -22.58
C TYR A 76 14.17 -7.79 -23.64
N ASP A 77 14.96 -8.73 -24.17
CA ASP A 77 15.76 -8.54 -25.35
C ASP A 77 14.90 -8.63 -26.63
N GLN A 78 15.55 -8.48 -27.78
CA GLN A 78 14.89 -8.56 -29.11
C GLN A 78 14.37 -9.98 -29.44
N LEU A 79 14.80 -10.98 -28.72
CA LEU A 79 14.38 -12.38 -28.89
C LEU A 79 13.25 -12.76 -27.92
N GLY A 80 12.86 -11.85 -27.03
CA GLY A 80 11.83 -12.06 -26.03
C GLY A 80 12.32 -12.75 -24.76
N HIS A 81 13.62 -12.84 -24.52
CA HIS A 81 14.15 -13.34 -23.25
C HIS A 81 14.19 -12.21 -22.23
N MET A 82 13.72 -12.46 -21.02
CA MET A 82 13.84 -11.50 -19.93
C MET A 82 15.32 -11.35 -19.55
N VAL A 83 15.81 -10.13 -19.57
CA VAL A 83 17.22 -9.80 -19.29
C VAL A 83 17.39 -8.98 -18.00
N ALA A 84 16.33 -8.32 -17.52
CA ALA A 84 16.37 -7.51 -16.31
C ALA A 84 14.98 -7.27 -15.75
N ILE A 85 14.94 -6.86 -14.50
CA ILE A 85 13.76 -6.24 -13.86
C ILE A 85 14.13 -4.78 -13.54
N PHE A 86 13.37 -3.84 -14.09
CA PHE A 86 13.40 -2.44 -13.66
C PHE A 86 12.51 -2.28 -12.44
N THR A 87 12.98 -1.57 -11.41
CA THR A 87 12.19 -1.34 -10.19
C THR A 87 12.09 0.14 -9.85
N ALA A 88 10.93 0.53 -9.34
CA ALA A 88 10.70 1.80 -8.67
C ALA A 88 10.17 1.53 -7.27
N VAL A 89 10.78 2.17 -6.29
CA VAL A 89 10.52 1.92 -4.87
C VAL A 89 9.77 3.09 -4.26
N LEU A 90 8.75 2.81 -3.45
CA LEU A 90 8.03 3.79 -2.65
C LEU A 90 8.15 3.44 -1.16
N SER A 91 8.60 4.41 -0.35
CA SER A 91 8.51 4.31 1.10
C SER A 91 7.04 4.23 1.54
N LEU A 92 6.71 3.24 2.38
CA LEU A 92 5.35 3.12 2.91
C LEU A 92 5.00 4.31 3.82
N GLU A 93 5.98 4.83 4.58
CA GLU A 93 5.78 6.00 5.43
C GLU A 93 5.41 7.24 4.61
N TRP A 94 6.18 7.56 3.58
CA TRP A 94 5.88 8.67 2.68
C TRP A 94 4.49 8.52 2.05
N PHE A 95 4.16 7.31 1.60
CA PHE A 95 2.86 7.05 1.00
C PHE A 95 1.71 7.20 2.00
N ALA A 96 1.90 6.72 3.23
CA ALA A 96 0.94 6.88 4.32
C ALA A 96 0.70 8.36 4.65
N GLU A 97 1.75 9.19 4.63
CA GLU A 97 1.62 10.64 4.83
C GLU A 97 0.75 11.28 3.75
N GLN A 98 0.97 10.91 2.46
CA GLN A 98 0.15 11.43 1.35
C GLN A 98 -1.32 11.03 1.54
N VAL A 99 -1.61 9.77 1.85
CA VAL A 99 -2.98 9.29 2.11
C VAL A 99 -3.60 10.02 3.31
N ASN A 100 -2.85 10.19 4.40
CA ASN A 100 -3.34 10.86 5.62
C ASN A 100 -3.51 12.38 5.47
N SER A 101 -2.92 12.99 4.44
CA SER A 101 -3.14 14.40 4.12
C SER A 101 -4.56 14.67 3.58
N ILE A 102 -5.23 13.65 3.05
CA ILE A 102 -6.59 13.74 2.52
C ILE A 102 -7.57 13.67 3.68
N LYS A 103 -8.15 14.81 4.05
CA LYS A 103 -9.13 14.92 5.15
C LYS A 103 -10.38 15.65 4.65
N PRO A 104 -11.41 14.93 4.18
CA PRO A 104 -12.65 15.53 3.72
C PRO A 104 -13.41 16.23 4.85
N TYR A 105 -13.24 15.77 6.11
CA TYR A 105 -13.80 16.36 7.31
C TYR A 105 -12.74 16.43 8.44
N PRO A 106 -12.88 17.35 9.43
CA PRO A 106 -11.87 17.54 10.49
C PRO A 106 -11.54 16.28 11.29
N ASN A 107 -12.54 15.42 11.55
CA ASN A 107 -12.39 14.19 12.35
C ASN A 107 -12.31 12.93 11.47
N SER A 108 -12.14 13.08 10.15
CA SER A 108 -11.94 11.94 9.27
C SER A 108 -10.55 11.32 9.43
N TYR A 109 -10.45 10.04 9.19
CA TYR A 109 -9.17 9.33 9.11
C TYR A 109 -9.18 8.31 7.97
N ASN A 110 -8.00 8.04 7.46
CA ASN A 110 -7.81 7.13 6.34
C ASN A 110 -7.35 5.76 6.81
N ILE A 111 -7.76 4.74 6.08
CA ILE A 111 -7.33 3.37 6.22
C ILE A 111 -6.94 2.88 4.82
N MET A 112 -5.85 2.14 4.74
CA MET A 112 -5.48 1.41 3.54
C MET A 112 -5.09 0.01 3.91
N ILE A 113 -5.53 -0.95 3.11
CA ILE A 113 -5.22 -2.36 3.29
C ILE A 113 -4.58 -2.96 2.05
N GLY A 114 -3.65 -3.88 2.26
CA GLY A 114 -3.09 -4.72 1.22
C GLY A 114 -4.06 -5.80 0.73
N ARG A 115 -3.63 -6.62 -0.23
CA ARG A 115 -4.46 -7.67 -0.85
C ARG A 115 -4.98 -8.70 0.16
N GLY A 116 -4.21 -8.97 1.22
CA GLY A 116 -4.60 -9.86 2.31
C GLY A 116 -5.40 -9.21 3.44
N GLY A 117 -5.70 -7.91 3.33
CA GLY A 117 -6.41 -7.17 4.38
C GLY A 117 -5.51 -6.61 5.48
N THR A 118 -4.18 -6.77 5.40
CA THR A 118 -3.22 -6.17 6.33
C THR A 118 -3.25 -4.66 6.23
N PHE A 119 -3.24 -3.94 7.36
CA PHE A 119 -3.22 -2.49 7.35
C PHE A 119 -1.88 -1.95 6.85
N LEU A 120 -1.95 -1.10 5.84
CA LEU A 120 -0.83 -0.33 5.27
C LEU A 120 -0.87 1.14 5.74
N VAL A 121 -2.07 1.66 5.96
CA VAL A 121 -2.32 2.95 6.61
C VAL A 121 -3.41 2.75 7.64
N HIS A 122 -3.15 3.17 8.88
CA HIS A 122 -4.10 3.07 9.97
C HIS A 122 -3.89 4.20 10.99
N LYS A 123 -4.95 4.60 11.70
CA LYS A 123 -4.90 5.65 12.74
C LYS A 123 -3.94 5.26 13.88
N THR A 124 -3.92 4.00 14.25
CA THR A 124 -3.05 3.40 15.26
C THR A 124 -1.83 2.84 14.55
N LYS A 125 -0.66 3.43 14.74
CA LYS A 125 0.57 3.06 14.01
C LYS A 125 0.99 1.61 14.26
N GLU A 126 0.76 1.12 15.46
CA GLU A 126 1.10 -0.24 15.90
C GLU A 126 0.36 -1.32 15.10
N ASN A 127 -0.78 -0.98 14.49
CA ASN A 127 -1.55 -1.92 13.67
C ASN A 127 -1.01 -2.05 12.24
N ILE A 128 -0.15 -1.12 11.80
CA ILE A 128 0.41 -1.14 10.44
C ILE A 128 1.33 -2.35 10.30
N LEU A 129 1.08 -3.17 9.30
CA LEU A 129 1.75 -4.45 8.97
C LEU A 129 1.62 -5.56 10.04
N THR A 130 0.99 -5.30 11.19
CA THR A 130 0.85 -6.27 12.28
C THR A 130 -0.57 -6.80 12.43
N GLU A 131 -1.57 -6.01 12.02
CA GLU A 131 -2.98 -6.35 12.13
C GLU A 131 -3.68 -6.35 10.78
N THR A 132 -4.82 -7.04 10.71
CA THR A 132 -5.68 -7.08 9.54
C THR A 132 -7.04 -6.46 9.82
N ILE A 133 -7.69 -5.96 8.77
CA ILE A 133 -9.06 -5.47 8.87
C ILE A 133 -10.02 -6.55 9.38
N PHE A 134 -9.75 -7.83 9.09
CA PHE A 134 -10.55 -8.96 9.56
C PHE A 134 -10.43 -9.18 11.07
N ALA A 135 -9.20 -9.06 11.62
CA ALA A 135 -8.98 -9.18 13.05
C ALA A 135 -9.72 -8.06 13.81
N THR A 136 -9.62 -6.82 13.31
CA THR A 136 -10.35 -5.67 13.86
C THR A 136 -11.87 -5.87 13.75
N ALA A 137 -12.39 -6.29 12.59
CA ALA A 137 -13.80 -6.53 12.37
C ALA A 137 -14.35 -7.61 13.30
N ARG A 138 -13.60 -8.69 13.51
CA ARG A 138 -13.98 -9.77 14.45
C ARG A 138 -14.04 -9.28 15.90
N GLN A 139 -13.14 -8.41 16.32
CA GLN A 139 -13.15 -7.84 17.67
C GLN A 139 -14.36 -6.96 17.93
N THR A 140 -14.90 -6.29 16.91
CA THR A 140 -16.11 -5.46 17.04
C THR A 140 -17.40 -6.28 17.08
N ASN A 141 -17.36 -7.53 16.63
CA ASN A 141 -18.53 -8.41 16.44
C ASN A 141 -19.62 -7.74 15.58
N ASP A 142 -19.22 -6.89 14.63
CA ASP A 142 -20.07 -6.15 13.71
C ASP A 142 -20.09 -6.87 12.35
N GLU A 143 -21.21 -7.53 12.05
CA GLU A 143 -21.36 -8.31 10.81
C GLU A 143 -21.30 -7.44 9.56
N GLU A 144 -21.78 -6.20 9.61
CA GLU A 144 -21.72 -5.27 8.48
C GLU A 144 -20.29 -4.84 8.22
N PHE A 145 -19.52 -4.58 9.26
CA PHE A 145 -18.09 -4.26 9.11
C PHE A 145 -17.29 -5.46 8.60
N ILE A 146 -17.60 -6.68 9.06
CA ILE A 146 -16.99 -7.92 8.53
C ILE A 146 -17.30 -8.07 7.03
N ALA A 147 -18.55 -7.87 6.61
CA ALA A 147 -18.93 -7.92 5.21
C ALA A 147 -18.22 -6.85 4.37
N THR A 148 -18.07 -5.64 4.92
CA THR A 148 -17.32 -4.54 4.29
C THR A 148 -15.84 -4.88 4.10
N ALA A 149 -15.20 -5.49 5.10
CA ALA A 149 -13.81 -5.95 5.00
C ALA A 149 -13.62 -6.94 3.84
N HIS A 150 -14.54 -7.89 3.68
CA HIS A 150 -14.53 -8.83 2.56
C HIS A 150 -14.69 -8.15 1.21
N LYS A 151 -15.58 -7.16 1.08
CA LYS A 151 -15.77 -6.38 -0.15
C LYS A 151 -14.53 -5.60 -0.52
N MET A 152 -13.87 -4.97 0.47
CA MET A 152 -12.63 -4.24 0.25
C MET A 152 -11.51 -5.14 -0.31
N VAL A 153 -11.31 -6.32 0.29
CA VAL A 153 -10.27 -7.28 -0.18
C VAL A 153 -10.62 -7.84 -1.57
N LYS A 154 -11.91 -7.96 -1.91
CA LYS A 154 -12.36 -8.34 -3.26
C LYS A 154 -12.18 -7.23 -4.31
N GLY A 155 -11.74 -6.04 -3.90
CA GLY A 155 -11.58 -4.90 -4.81
C GLY A 155 -12.91 -4.24 -5.22
N GLU A 156 -13.92 -4.31 -4.39
CA GLU A 156 -15.19 -3.63 -4.57
C GLU A 156 -15.10 -2.19 -4.03
N SER A 157 -15.96 -1.31 -4.55
CA SER A 157 -16.17 0.04 -4.01
C SER A 157 -17.50 0.10 -3.29
N GLY A 158 -17.59 0.90 -2.26
CA GLY A 158 -18.84 1.03 -1.53
C GLY A 158 -18.77 1.94 -0.33
N MET A 159 -19.83 1.86 0.45
CA MET A 159 -20.01 2.56 1.71
C MET A 159 -20.52 1.54 2.75
N GLY A 160 -20.12 1.73 3.99
CA GLY A 160 -20.64 1.05 5.16
C GLY A 160 -20.70 2.01 6.34
N GLU A 161 -21.30 1.57 7.40
CA GLU A 161 -21.35 2.30 8.67
C GLU A 161 -20.85 1.39 9.78
N PHE A 162 -20.26 1.96 10.80
CA PHE A 162 -19.88 1.24 12.01
C PHE A 162 -19.93 2.16 13.22
N GLU A 163 -20.08 1.57 14.38
CA GLU A 163 -20.05 2.27 15.66
C GLU A 163 -18.77 1.92 16.44
N ARG A 164 -18.09 2.94 16.94
CA ARG A 164 -16.93 2.77 17.79
C ARG A 164 -16.93 3.84 18.89
N GLN A 165 -16.79 3.43 20.15
CA GLN A 165 -16.76 4.34 21.32
C GLN A 165 -17.99 5.26 21.35
N ASN A 166 -19.18 4.73 21.08
CA ASN A 166 -20.46 5.46 21.01
C ASN A 166 -20.48 6.56 19.93
N GLN A 167 -19.62 6.48 18.92
CA GLN A 167 -19.62 7.37 17.79
C GLN A 167 -19.90 6.58 16.50
N ARG A 168 -20.83 7.09 15.70
CA ARG A 168 -21.19 6.49 14.39
C ARG A 168 -20.34 7.09 13.30
N PHE A 169 -19.74 6.22 12.49
CA PHE A 169 -18.90 6.57 11.34
C PHE A 169 -19.54 6.06 10.05
N CYS A 170 -19.43 6.88 8.99
CA CYS A 170 -19.61 6.45 7.61
C CYS A 170 -18.24 6.11 7.03
N PHE A 171 -18.14 4.98 6.39
CA PHE A 171 -16.92 4.41 5.85
C PHE A 171 -17.04 4.25 4.33
N PHE A 172 -16.28 5.01 3.57
CA PHE A 172 -16.27 4.99 2.11
C PHE A 172 -15.00 4.34 1.63
N TYR A 173 -15.10 3.35 0.74
CA TYR A 173 -13.95 2.59 0.29
C TYR A 173 -13.94 2.35 -1.21
N ALA A 174 -12.74 2.22 -1.77
CA ALA A 174 -12.51 1.92 -3.18
C ALA A 174 -11.18 1.20 -3.39
N PRO A 175 -11.06 0.35 -4.44
CA PRO A 175 -9.81 -0.32 -4.76
C PRO A 175 -8.83 0.62 -5.46
N ILE A 176 -7.54 0.40 -5.21
CA ILE A 176 -6.43 0.94 -6.01
C ILE A 176 -6.07 -0.15 -7.02
N LYS A 177 -6.62 -0.04 -8.23
CA LYS A 177 -6.55 -1.11 -9.25
C LYS A 177 -5.14 -1.53 -9.61
N SER A 178 -4.18 -0.61 -9.60
CA SER A 178 -2.77 -0.89 -9.96
C SER A 178 -2.05 -1.78 -8.96
N THR A 179 -2.42 -1.70 -7.68
CA THR A 179 -1.78 -2.48 -6.61
C THR A 179 -2.63 -3.65 -6.13
N GLY A 180 -3.95 -3.61 -6.38
CA GLY A 180 -4.92 -4.52 -5.78
C GLY A 180 -5.21 -4.21 -4.30
N TRP A 181 -4.73 -3.06 -3.80
CA TRP A 181 -5.02 -2.59 -2.45
C TRP A 181 -6.38 -1.89 -2.40
N SER A 182 -6.86 -1.62 -1.20
CA SER A 182 -8.09 -0.86 -1.00
C SER A 182 -7.86 0.28 -0.02
N VAL A 183 -8.35 1.45 -0.38
CA VAL A 183 -8.31 2.64 0.48
C VAL A 183 -9.71 2.96 0.97
N ALA A 184 -9.79 3.42 2.21
CA ALA A 184 -11.04 3.88 2.79
C ALA A 184 -10.83 5.16 3.59
N VAL A 185 -11.91 5.94 3.68
CA VAL A 185 -12.00 7.09 4.57
C VAL A 185 -13.16 6.89 5.52
N ALA A 186 -12.89 7.03 6.81
CA ALA A 186 -13.90 7.00 7.87
C ALA A 186 -14.20 8.45 8.31
N CYS A 187 -15.47 8.83 8.25
CA CYS A 187 -15.96 10.16 8.63
C CYS A 187 -16.99 10.03 9.74
N LEU A 188 -16.94 10.90 10.72
CA LEU A 188 -18.02 10.97 11.70
C LEU A 188 -19.35 11.31 11.03
N HIS A 189 -20.40 10.56 11.35
CA HIS A 189 -21.75 10.82 10.84
C HIS A 189 -22.20 12.27 11.16
N SER A 190 -21.88 12.77 12.34
CA SER A 190 -22.17 14.15 12.74
C SER A 190 -21.50 15.19 11.84
N ASP A 191 -20.26 14.94 11.39
CA ASP A 191 -19.52 15.88 10.53
C ASP A 191 -20.15 15.97 9.14
N ILE A 192 -20.52 14.82 8.57
CA ILE A 192 -21.17 14.74 7.25
C ILE A 192 -22.51 15.49 7.24
N PHE A 193 -23.32 15.29 8.29
CA PHE A 193 -24.68 15.82 8.36
C PHE A 193 -24.80 17.14 9.14
N SER A 194 -23.70 17.73 9.62
CA SER A 194 -23.68 18.99 10.36
C SER A 194 -24.36 20.13 9.59
N SER A 195 -24.11 20.27 8.31
CA SER A 195 -24.72 21.29 7.45
C SER A 195 -26.25 21.11 7.32
N VAL A 196 -26.72 19.86 7.19
CA VAL A 196 -28.15 19.54 7.09
C VAL A 196 -28.86 19.82 8.42
N ASN A 197 -28.24 19.45 9.54
CA ASN A 197 -28.76 19.70 10.87
C ASN A 197 -28.86 21.22 11.19
N ASN A 198 -27.92 22.01 10.70
CA ASN A 198 -27.98 23.47 10.84
C ASN A 198 -29.16 24.06 10.04
N VAL A 199 -29.34 23.67 8.79
CA VAL A 199 -30.48 24.11 7.97
C VAL A 199 -31.82 23.75 8.63
N ARG A 200 -31.95 22.53 9.17
CA ARG A 200 -33.16 22.08 9.87
C ARG A 200 -33.44 22.90 11.12
N LYS A 201 -32.44 23.34 11.87
CA LYS A 201 -32.55 24.17 13.04
C LYS A 201 -33.07 25.58 12.72
N TYR A 202 -32.71 26.13 11.57
CA TYR A 202 -33.14 27.46 11.09
C TYR A 202 -34.48 27.45 10.35
N SER A 203 -34.97 26.26 9.91
CA SER A 203 -36.26 26.16 9.23
C SER A 203 -37.47 26.02 10.19
N TYR A 204 -37.23 25.94 11.49
CA TYR A 204 -38.25 25.91 12.54
C TYR A 204 -38.33 27.22 13.35
N LEU A 205 -37.63 28.28 12.91
CA LEU A 205 -37.75 29.65 13.41
C LEU A 205 -38.51 30.53 12.39
#